data_df4325804026514e9d84e553f070c22c
#
_entry.id   df4325804026514e9d84e553f070c22c
#
_cell.length_a   1.000
_cell.length_b   1.000
_cell.length_c   1.000
_cell.angle_alpha   90.00
_cell.angle_beta   90.00
_cell.angle_gamma   90.00
#
_symmetry.space_group_name_H-M   'P 1'
#
loop_
_entity.id
_entity.type
_entity.pdbx_description
1 polymer ?
#
loop_
_entity_poly.entity_id
_entity_poly.type
_entity_poly.pdbx_seq_one_letter_code
_entity_poly.pdbx_strand_id
1 'polypeptide(L)'
;MNDIKDIIEEIKSRCDIANVISSYINIKPSGANYKGLCPFHGEKTPSFYINTSKQIYKCFGCGEGGDVINFVMRIENLDFMDAVKLLANRCGIEINTHVDESTKERMEKSKK
;
A
#
# COMPACT_ATOMS: atom_id res chain seq x y z
N MET A 1 11.37 -20.59 3.12
CA MET A 1 11.96 -19.71 2.19
C MET A 1 10.94 -18.75 1.59
N ASN A 2 11.25 -17.48 1.57
CA ASN A 2 10.25 -16.48 1.18
C ASN A 2 10.37 -16.15 -0.28
N ASP A 3 9.44 -16.68 -1.03
CA ASP A 3 9.26 -16.30 -2.39
C ASP A 3 8.58 -14.94 -2.42
N ILE A 4 8.71 -14.22 -3.54
CA ILE A 4 8.07 -12.92 -3.64
C ILE A 4 6.55 -13.05 -3.52
N LYS A 5 6.00 -14.14 -4.00
CA LYS A 5 4.57 -14.36 -3.88
C LYS A 5 4.15 -14.50 -2.43
N ASP A 6 4.95 -15.19 -1.64
CA ASP A 6 4.64 -15.34 -0.23
C ASP A 6 4.69 -14.00 0.48
N ILE A 7 5.66 -13.18 0.13
CA ILE A 7 5.78 -11.88 0.72
C ILE A 7 4.58 -11.01 0.35
N ILE A 8 4.16 -11.07 -0.89
CA ILE A 8 3.00 -10.30 -1.33
C ILE A 8 1.75 -10.73 -0.58
N GLU A 9 1.55 -12.02 -0.43
CA GLU A 9 0.38 -12.51 0.29
C GLU A 9 0.42 -12.11 1.75
N GLU A 10 1.60 -12.15 2.34
CA GLU A 10 1.71 -11.74 3.72
C GLU A 10 1.44 -10.25 3.88
N ILE A 11 1.89 -9.45 2.93
CA ILE A 11 1.60 -8.04 2.95
C ILE A 11 0.10 -7.80 2.88
N LYS A 12 -0.57 -8.48 1.96
CA LYS A 12 -2.01 -8.30 1.81
C LYS A 12 -2.76 -8.78 3.05
N SER A 13 -2.20 -9.74 3.75
CA SER A 13 -2.83 -10.27 4.94
C SER A 13 -2.62 -9.34 6.14
N ARG A 14 -1.44 -8.77 6.26
CA ARG A 14 -1.10 -7.96 7.42
C ARG A 14 -1.36 -6.47 7.22
N CYS A 15 -1.18 -5.99 6.01
CA CYS A 15 -1.37 -4.57 5.72
C CYS A 15 -2.79 -4.37 5.21
N ASP A 16 -3.66 -3.93 6.09
CA ASP A 16 -5.02 -3.61 5.67
C ASP A 16 -4.98 -2.42 4.71
N ILE A 17 -5.55 -2.58 3.54
CA ILE A 17 -5.46 -1.56 2.51
C ILE A 17 -6.10 -0.25 2.98
N ALA A 18 -7.20 -0.32 3.71
CA ALA A 18 -7.82 0.90 4.21
C ALA A 18 -6.92 1.61 5.20
N ASN A 19 -6.22 0.85 6.03
CA ASN A 19 -5.30 1.42 6.98
C ASN A 19 -4.14 2.12 6.29
N VAL A 20 -3.57 1.46 5.28
CA VAL A 20 -2.46 2.04 4.55
C VAL A 20 -2.90 3.32 3.83
N ILE A 21 -4.03 3.24 3.13
CA ILE A 21 -4.49 4.40 2.37
C ILE A 21 -4.85 5.56 3.30
N SER A 22 -5.41 5.26 4.46
CA SER A 22 -5.80 6.33 5.38
C SER A 22 -4.61 7.09 5.92
N SER A 23 -3.42 6.51 5.83
CA SER A 23 -2.22 7.24 6.26
C SER A 23 -1.75 8.23 5.21
N TYR A 24 -2.29 8.17 4.00
CA TYR A 24 -1.94 9.10 2.94
C TYR A 24 -3.06 10.10 2.65
N ILE A 25 -4.30 9.64 2.70
CA ILE A 25 -5.44 10.50 2.39
C ILE A 25 -6.53 10.22 3.41
N ASN A 26 -7.51 11.11 3.45
CA ASN A 26 -8.66 10.94 4.33
C ASN A 26 -9.70 10.08 3.65
N ILE A 27 -10.13 9.02 4.31
CA ILE A 27 -11.19 8.19 3.80
C ILE A 27 -12.25 8.04 4.88
N LYS A 28 -13.47 7.75 4.47
CA LYS A 28 -14.59 7.62 5.39
C LYS A 28 -15.30 6.32 5.13
N PRO A 29 -15.87 5.71 6.18
CA PRO A 29 -16.61 4.49 5.99
C PRO A 29 -17.83 4.71 5.09
N SER A 30 -18.07 3.74 4.24
CA SER A 30 -19.20 3.77 3.34
C SER A 30 -19.74 2.36 3.24
N GLY A 31 -20.69 2.02 4.12
CA GLY A 31 -21.15 0.65 4.21
C GLY A 31 -20.05 -0.24 4.72
N ALA A 32 -19.77 -1.31 4.02
CA ALA A 32 -18.68 -2.22 4.37
C ALA A 32 -17.34 -1.76 3.83
N ASN A 33 -17.33 -0.68 3.07
CA ASN A 33 -16.10 -0.22 2.41
C ASN A 33 -15.77 1.18 2.90
N TYR A 34 -14.81 1.80 2.22
CA TYR A 34 -14.43 3.18 2.49
C TYR A 34 -14.43 3.94 1.19
N LYS A 35 -14.52 5.25 1.29
CA LYS A 35 -14.45 6.09 0.11
C LYS A 35 -13.74 7.39 0.45
N GLY A 36 -13.19 8.04 -0.55
CA GLY A 36 -12.50 9.30 -0.36
C GLY A 36 -12.22 9.96 -1.68
N LEU A 37 -11.44 11.02 -1.61
CA LEU A 37 -11.03 11.75 -2.81
C LEU A 37 -9.81 11.06 -3.39
N CYS A 38 -9.81 10.86 -4.70
CA CYS A 38 -8.71 10.19 -5.35
C CYS A 38 -7.47 11.06 -5.31
N PRO A 39 -6.34 10.55 -4.82
CA PRO A 39 -5.11 11.35 -4.77
C PRO A 39 -4.39 11.42 -6.11
N PHE A 40 -4.85 10.65 -7.09
CA PHE A 40 -4.12 10.55 -8.35
C PHE A 40 -4.58 11.54 -9.39
N HIS A 41 -5.77 12.12 -9.22
CA HIS A 41 -6.23 13.09 -10.21
C HIS A 41 -6.97 14.28 -9.60
N GLY A 42 -6.92 14.42 -8.30
CA GLY A 42 -7.44 15.64 -7.65
C GLY A 42 -8.91 15.88 -7.82
N GLU A 43 -9.69 14.82 -7.81
CA GLU A 43 -11.13 14.95 -7.95
C GLU A 43 -11.72 15.55 -6.70
N LYS A 44 -12.77 16.33 -6.85
CA LYS A 44 -13.44 16.92 -5.69
C LYS A 44 -14.55 16.04 -5.17
N THR A 45 -15.06 15.17 -6.01
CA THR A 45 -16.13 14.28 -5.62
C THR A 45 -15.52 12.97 -5.17
N PRO A 46 -16.02 12.37 -4.08
CA PRO A 46 -15.45 11.08 -3.63
C PRO A 46 -15.74 9.98 -4.63
N SER A 47 -14.74 9.64 -5.41
CA SER A 47 -14.82 8.57 -6.39
C SER A 47 -13.87 7.43 -6.07
N PHE A 48 -13.08 7.56 -5.04
CA PHE A 48 -12.05 6.59 -4.70
C PHE A 48 -12.60 5.64 -3.66
N TYR A 49 -12.79 4.38 -4.04
CA TYR A 49 -13.40 3.39 -3.17
C TYR A 49 -12.40 2.34 -2.76
N ILE A 50 -12.48 1.90 -1.53
CA ILE A 50 -11.59 0.87 -0.99
C ILE A 50 -12.46 -0.30 -0.53
N ASN A 51 -12.21 -1.46 -1.09
CA ASN A 51 -12.92 -2.68 -0.73
C ASN A 51 -12.06 -3.48 0.23
N THR A 52 -12.44 -3.51 1.50
CA THR A 52 -11.63 -4.18 2.50
C THR A 52 -11.74 -5.69 2.45
N SER A 53 -12.87 -6.20 1.95
CA SER A 53 -13.00 -7.65 1.80
C SER A 53 -12.02 -8.20 0.80
N LYS A 54 -11.84 -7.52 -0.29
CA LYS A 54 -10.94 -7.97 -1.34
C LYS A 54 -9.58 -7.30 -1.27
N GLN A 55 -9.41 -6.32 -0.38
CA GLN A 55 -8.15 -5.59 -0.23
C GLN A 55 -7.72 -4.94 -1.53
N ILE A 56 -8.65 -4.27 -2.17
CA ILE A 56 -8.38 -3.55 -3.40
C ILE A 56 -9.00 -2.17 -3.32
N TYR A 57 -8.57 -1.30 -4.21
CA TYR A 57 -9.16 0.03 -4.34
C TYR A 57 -9.53 0.26 -5.79
N LYS A 58 -10.41 1.22 -5.99
CA LYS A 58 -10.83 1.58 -7.34
C LYS A 58 -11.30 3.01 -7.35
N CYS A 59 -10.84 3.78 -8.32
CA CYS A 59 -11.31 5.13 -8.53
C CYS A 59 -12.19 5.15 -9.76
N PHE A 60 -13.46 5.45 -9.57
CA PHE A 60 -14.39 5.48 -10.68
C PHE A 60 -14.23 6.75 -11.52
N GLY A 61 -13.47 7.70 -11.03
CA GLY A 61 -13.23 8.92 -11.80
C GLY A 61 -12.16 8.74 -12.85
N CYS A 62 -11.05 8.12 -12.48
CA CYS A 62 -9.94 7.97 -13.42
C CYS A 62 -9.66 6.54 -13.80
N GLY A 63 -10.35 5.58 -13.20
CA GLY A 63 -10.16 4.18 -13.56
C GLY A 63 -8.98 3.51 -12.92
N GLU A 64 -8.26 4.19 -12.05
CA GLU A 64 -7.15 3.58 -11.35
C GLU A 64 -7.66 2.58 -10.35
N GLY A 65 -6.91 1.49 -10.18
CA GLY A 65 -7.30 0.48 -9.21
C GLY A 65 -6.22 -0.54 -9.03
N GLY A 66 -6.37 -1.36 -8.00
CA GLY A 66 -5.40 -2.40 -7.73
C GLY A 66 -5.40 -2.74 -6.26
N ASP A 67 -4.31 -3.36 -5.81
CA ASP A 67 -4.19 -3.74 -4.41
C ASP A 67 -3.34 -2.71 -3.67
N VAL A 68 -2.98 -3.04 -2.43
CA VAL A 68 -2.24 -2.11 -1.60
C VAL A 68 -0.86 -1.82 -2.19
N ILE A 69 -0.25 -2.80 -2.85
CA ILE A 69 1.06 -2.59 -3.45
C ILE A 69 0.94 -1.61 -4.61
N ASN A 70 -0.09 -1.75 -5.45
CA ASN A 70 -0.30 -0.82 -6.55
C ASN A 70 -0.53 0.59 -6.03
N PHE A 71 -1.26 0.72 -4.93
CA PHE A 71 -1.51 2.03 -4.37
C PHE A 71 -0.20 2.70 -3.96
N VAL A 72 0.66 1.96 -3.26
CA VAL A 72 1.91 2.53 -2.80
C VAL A 72 2.83 2.86 -3.96
N MET A 73 2.84 2.00 -4.98
CA MET A 73 3.65 2.29 -6.17
C MET A 73 3.26 3.62 -6.78
N ARG A 74 1.97 3.91 -6.82
CA ARG A 74 1.50 5.13 -7.44
C ARG A 74 1.68 6.33 -6.54
N ILE A 75 1.33 6.21 -5.28
CA ILE A 75 1.33 7.36 -4.38
C ILE A 75 2.75 7.78 -4.02
N GLU A 76 3.65 6.82 -3.93
CA GLU A 76 5.04 7.10 -3.57
C GLU A 76 5.94 7.12 -4.79
N ASN A 77 5.40 6.82 -5.96
CA ASN A 77 6.16 6.80 -7.21
C ASN A 77 7.34 5.82 -7.10
N LEU A 78 7.01 4.59 -6.73
CA LEU A 78 8.02 3.56 -6.53
C LEU A 78 7.83 2.42 -7.49
N ASP A 79 8.90 1.63 -7.69
CA ASP A 79 8.78 0.39 -8.42
C ASP A 79 8.04 -0.63 -7.58
N PHE A 80 7.73 -1.77 -8.21
CA PHE A 80 7.06 -2.85 -7.52
C PHE A 80 7.87 -3.33 -6.32
N MET A 81 9.15 -3.59 -6.51
CA MET A 81 9.97 -4.11 -5.42
C MET A 81 10.14 -3.11 -4.30
N ASP A 82 10.28 -1.85 -4.64
CA ASP A 82 10.39 -0.82 -3.60
C ASP A 82 9.11 -0.69 -2.81
N ALA A 83 7.97 -0.80 -3.48
CA ALA A 83 6.70 -0.75 -2.78
C ALA A 83 6.54 -1.95 -1.86
N VAL A 84 6.96 -3.12 -2.32
CA VAL A 84 6.90 -4.32 -1.49
C VAL A 84 7.76 -4.14 -0.24
N LYS A 85 8.96 -3.62 -0.41
CA LYS A 85 9.84 -3.41 0.73
C LYS A 85 9.27 -2.39 1.70
N LEU A 86 8.68 -1.34 1.18
CA LEU A 86 8.10 -0.32 2.04
C LEU A 86 6.95 -0.91 2.87
N LEU A 87 6.10 -1.67 2.22
CA LEU A 87 4.96 -2.25 2.92
C LEU A 87 5.40 -3.33 3.91
N ALA A 88 6.37 -4.13 3.52
CA ALA A 88 6.88 -5.15 4.42
C ALA A 88 7.47 -4.51 5.67
N ASN A 89 8.23 -3.44 5.49
CA ASN A 89 8.80 -2.74 6.60
C ASN A 89 7.73 -2.12 7.49
N ARG A 90 6.70 -1.57 6.86
CA ARG A 90 5.60 -0.94 7.59
C ARG A 90 4.85 -1.94 8.44
N CYS A 91 4.67 -3.15 7.94
CA CYS A 91 3.88 -4.16 8.62
C CYS A 91 4.72 -5.15 9.42
N GLY A 92 6.00 -4.93 9.50
CA GLY A 92 6.85 -5.80 10.29
C GLY A 92 7.14 -7.14 9.66
N ILE A 93 7.09 -7.23 8.35
CA ILE A 93 7.37 -8.46 7.64
C ILE A 93 8.84 -8.48 7.26
N GLU A 94 9.49 -9.58 7.57
CA GLU A 94 10.89 -9.73 7.20
C GLU A 94 11.02 -10.24 5.80
N ILE A 95 11.76 -9.53 4.98
CA ILE A 95 12.05 -9.98 3.63
C ILE A 95 13.39 -10.68 3.64
N ASN A 96 13.33 -11.95 3.38
CA ASN A 96 14.51 -12.79 3.44
C ASN A 96 15.23 -12.80 2.12
N THR A 97 15.76 -11.65 1.74
CA THR A 97 16.50 -11.53 0.51
C THR A 97 17.92 -11.14 0.85
N HIS A 98 18.74 -11.03 -0.16
CA HIS A 98 20.10 -10.58 0.02
C HIS A 98 20.13 -9.09 0.24
N VAL A 99 19.78 -8.69 1.42
CA VAL A 99 19.80 -7.29 1.76
C VAL A 99 21.21 -6.95 2.19
N ASP A 100 21.82 -6.03 1.53
CA ASP A 100 23.15 -5.66 1.89
C ASP A 100 23.11 -4.77 3.13
N GLU A 101 24.29 -4.50 3.65
CA GLU A 101 24.37 -3.80 4.91
C GLU A 101 24.01 -2.35 4.80
N SER A 102 24.25 -1.76 3.66
CA SER A 102 23.90 -0.35 3.53
C SER A 102 22.39 -0.19 3.57
N THR A 103 21.63 -1.17 3.08
CA THR A 103 20.19 -1.10 3.21
C THR A 103 19.78 -1.15 4.67
N LYS A 104 20.42 -2.01 5.44
CA LYS A 104 20.10 -2.09 6.85
C LYS A 104 20.40 -0.77 7.56
N GLU A 105 21.48 -0.16 7.23
CA GLU A 105 21.81 1.11 7.84
C GLU A 105 20.80 2.16 7.54
N ARG A 106 20.34 2.21 6.30
CA ARG A 106 19.34 3.20 5.95
C ARG A 106 18.04 2.96 6.69
N MET A 107 17.67 1.70 6.89
CA MET A 107 16.47 1.42 7.62
C MET A 107 16.57 1.88 9.05
N GLU A 108 17.71 1.70 9.66
CA GLU A 108 17.89 2.16 11.00
C GLU A 108 17.75 3.66 11.10
N LYS A 109 18.31 4.36 10.15
CA LYS A 109 18.21 5.79 10.19
C LYS A 109 16.79 6.27 10.03
N SER A 110 16.03 5.60 9.21
CA SER A 110 14.69 6.08 8.97
C SER A 110 13.77 5.83 10.14
N LYS A 111 14.21 5.06 11.10
CA LYS A 111 13.39 4.86 12.27
C LYS A 111 13.35 6.03 13.19
N LYS A 112 14.19 6.96 13.00
CA LYS A 112 14.28 8.09 13.91
C LYS A 112 13.11 8.98 13.91
#